data_9f5c66da82305251db296ee1edf38bcf
#
_entry.id   9f5c66da82305251db296ee1edf38bcf
#
_cell.length_a   1.000
_cell.length_b   1.000
_cell.length_c   1.000
_cell.angle_alpha   90.00
_cell.angle_beta   90.00
_cell.angle_gamma   90.00
#
_symmetry.space_group_name_H-M   'P 1'
#
loop_
_entity.id
_entity.type
_entity.pdbx_description
1 polymer ?
#
loop_
_entity_poly.entity_id
_entity_poly.type
_entity_poly.pdbx_seq_one_letter_code
_entity_poly.pdbx_strand_id
1 'polypeptide(L)'
;MHKYAAIDIGSNAVRLLLAVIAEPAQNPIKITWARMPIRLGEDAFLLGRISDEKANQLKNTINGFKYLIEAFQPLDFMACATAAMRTADNGQEICHKIFQETGISIDIIDGRQEASFLFKNKPKDLFSEKEACLLIDVGGGSTEMTLFYQGRRIASESFNIGAIRLFKKQADPLIWEAVEHWVKDNTAGYNSIVAIGSGGNINKLFRLAKGKKGKPVSCKTLTSIYKLLRQLSIDQRIKQFRLRPDRADVIVPASEIYLKIMQWSGCRNIHVPMLGLSDGMIRVLHERRSGIFFY
;
A
#
# COMPACT_ATOMS: atom_id res chain seq x y z
N MET A 1 -23.90 0.18 -14.16
CA MET A 1 -22.97 0.50 -13.05
C MET A 1 -22.86 -0.71 -12.13
N HIS A 2 -21.65 -1.19 -11.89
CA HIS A 2 -21.39 -2.36 -11.06
C HIS A 2 -20.76 -1.92 -9.75
N LYS A 3 -21.37 -2.32 -8.63
CA LYS A 3 -20.93 -1.99 -7.27
C LYS A 3 -19.98 -3.06 -6.75
N TYR A 4 -18.88 -2.67 -6.12
CA TYR A 4 -17.90 -3.58 -5.51
C TYR A 4 -17.42 -3.05 -4.17
N ALA A 5 -16.97 -3.96 -3.28
CA ALA A 5 -16.36 -3.59 -2.01
C ALA A 5 -15.00 -4.29 -1.85
N ALA A 6 -14.05 -3.60 -1.22
CA ALA A 6 -12.74 -4.17 -0.88
C ALA A 6 -12.34 -3.79 0.54
N ILE A 7 -11.95 -4.79 1.34
CA ILE A 7 -11.37 -4.62 2.67
C ILE A 7 -9.86 -4.91 2.58
N ASP A 8 -9.04 -3.91 2.86
CA ASP A 8 -7.58 -3.98 2.91
C ASP A 8 -7.14 -3.93 4.38
N ILE A 9 -6.63 -5.07 4.89
CA ILE A 9 -6.14 -5.21 6.26
C ILE A 9 -4.62 -5.07 6.25
N GLY A 10 -4.17 -3.82 6.33
CA GLY A 10 -2.74 -3.49 6.37
C GLY A 10 -2.17 -3.42 7.77
N SER A 11 -0.84 -3.41 7.87
CA SER A 11 -0.12 -3.36 9.16
C SER A 11 -0.40 -2.09 9.99
N ASN A 12 -0.69 -0.96 9.36
CA ASN A 12 -0.97 0.31 10.06
C ASN A 12 -2.46 0.59 10.21
N ALA A 13 -3.29 0.17 9.27
CA ALA A 13 -4.71 0.46 9.28
C ALA A 13 -5.50 -0.54 8.43
N VAL A 14 -6.73 -0.74 8.82
CA VAL A 14 -7.74 -1.48 8.05
C VAL A 14 -8.59 -0.50 7.26
N ARG A 15 -8.91 -0.81 6.02
CA ARG A 15 -9.62 0.08 5.10
C ARG A 15 -10.76 -0.65 4.42
N LEU A 16 -11.88 0.04 4.26
CA LEU A 16 -12.98 -0.36 3.39
C LEU A 16 -13.06 0.64 2.24
N LEU A 17 -13.12 0.14 1.02
CA LEU A 17 -13.44 0.90 -0.18
C LEU A 17 -14.75 0.36 -0.77
N LEU A 18 -15.76 1.22 -0.87
CA LEU A 18 -16.98 0.99 -1.64
C LEU A 18 -16.86 1.79 -2.94
N ALA A 19 -16.95 1.11 -4.08
CA ALA A 19 -16.75 1.74 -5.39
C ALA A 19 -17.73 1.22 -6.42
N VAL A 20 -17.94 2.03 -7.47
CA VAL A 20 -18.71 1.65 -8.67
C VAL A 20 -17.80 1.72 -9.89
N ILE A 21 -18.04 0.83 -10.85
CA ILE A 21 -17.45 0.88 -12.19
C ILE A 21 -18.59 1.10 -13.17
N ALA A 22 -18.56 2.24 -13.86
CA ALA A 22 -19.61 2.61 -14.82
C ALA A 22 -19.41 1.94 -16.17
N GLU A 23 -18.17 1.95 -16.66
CA GLU A 23 -17.72 1.33 -17.91
C GLU A 23 -16.46 0.50 -17.69
N PRO A 24 -16.27 -0.60 -18.44
CA PRO A 24 -15.18 -1.55 -18.19
C PRO A 24 -13.77 -0.96 -18.21
N ALA A 25 -13.56 0.11 -18.98
CA ALA A 25 -12.24 0.74 -19.14
C ALA A 25 -11.99 1.90 -18.18
N GLN A 26 -12.98 2.30 -17.37
CA GLN A 26 -12.89 3.45 -16.46
C GLN A 26 -12.30 3.07 -15.10
N ASN A 27 -11.66 4.05 -14.46
CA ASN A 27 -11.21 3.91 -13.08
C ASN A 27 -12.41 3.77 -12.14
N PRO A 28 -12.30 2.93 -11.09
CA PRO A 28 -13.36 2.85 -10.08
C PRO A 28 -13.67 4.23 -9.49
N ILE A 29 -14.95 4.56 -9.42
CA ILE A 29 -15.45 5.76 -8.75
C ILE A 29 -15.65 5.40 -7.28
N LYS A 30 -14.86 6.02 -6.41
CA LYS A 30 -14.94 5.80 -4.95
C LYS A 30 -16.22 6.45 -4.40
N ILE A 31 -17.08 5.65 -3.83
CA ILE A 31 -18.34 6.13 -3.20
C ILE A 31 -18.10 6.39 -1.72
N THR A 32 -17.50 5.42 -1.02
CA THR A 32 -17.19 5.54 0.42
C THR A 32 -15.83 4.94 0.69
N TRP A 33 -15.09 5.60 1.57
CA TRP A 33 -13.81 5.12 2.04
C TRP A 33 -13.73 5.28 3.57
N ALA A 34 -13.63 4.16 4.26
CA ALA A 34 -13.45 4.13 5.71
C ALA A 34 -12.07 3.60 6.08
N ARG A 35 -11.51 4.08 7.18
CA ARG A 35 -10.19 3.68 7.65
C ARG A 35 -10.13 3.65 9.18
N MET A 36 -9.72 2.50 9.72
CA MET A 36 -9.51 2.29 11.15
C MET A 36 -8.01 2.04 11.44
N PRO A 37 -7.33 2.88 12.24
CA PRO A 37 -5.90 2.77 12.54
C PRO A 37 -5.65 1.80 13.70
N ILE A 38 -5.72 0.47 13.45
CA ILE A 38 -5.54 -0.56 14.50
C ILE A 38 -4.06 -0.80 14.81
N ARG A 39 -3.15 -0.57 13.84
CA ARG A 39 -1.69 -0.76 13.99
C ARG A 39 -1.29 -2.20 14.34
N LEU A 40 -1.90 -3.18 13.64
CA LEU A 40 -1.61 -4.61 13.82
C LEU A 40 -0.10 -4.93 13.74
N GLY A 41 0.62 -4.19 12.90
CA GLY A 41 2.06 -4.38 12.70
C GLY A 41 2.91 -4.07 13.93
N GLU A 42 2.42 -3.29 14.89
CA GLU A 42 3.17 -3.06 16.14
C GLU A 42 3.33 -4.36 16.93
N ASP A 43 2.25 -5.13 17.03
CA ASP A 43 2.27 -6.41 17.75
C ASP A 43 2.94 -7.48 16.89
N ALA A 44 2.52 -7.62 15.65
CA ALA A 44 3.03 -8.67 14.76
C ALA A 44 4.55 -8.64 14.59
N PHE A 45 5.16 -7.43 14.51
CA PHE A 45 6.61 -7.31 14.28
C PHE A 45 7.42 -7.29 15.56
N LEU A 46 6.83 -6.92 16.71
CA LEU A 46 7.52 -6.93 18.00
C LEU A 46 7.36 -8.24 18.74
N LEU A 47 6.15 -8.81 18.72
CA LEU A 47 5.76 -9.94 19.56
C LEU A 47 5.64 -11.25 18.77
N GLY A 48 5.70 -11.21 17.44
CA GLY A 48 5.45 -12.36 16.56
C GLY A 48 3.95 -12.73 16.49
N ARG A 49 3.09 -12.09 17.27
CA ARG A 49 1.65 -12.36 17.33
C ARG A 49 0.85 -11.09 17.56
N ILE A 50 -0.43 -11.11 17.20
CA ILE A 50 -1.37 -10.01 17.44
C ILE A 50 -2.02 -10.24 18.81
N SER A 51 -2.08 -9.18 19.64
CA SER A 51 -2.74 -9.22 20.94
C SER A 51 -4.25 -9.39 20.82
N ASP A 52 -4.86 -9.95 21.87
CA ASP A 52 -6.31 -10.13 21.91
C ASP A 52 -7.07 -8.80 21.81
N GLU A 53 -6.51 -7.74 22.38
CA GLU A 53 -7.06 -6.39 22.26
C GLU A 53 -7.17 -5.96 20.80
N LYS A 54 -6.07 -6.04 20.04
CA LYS A 54 -6.07 -5.65 18.61
C LYS A 54 -6.85 -6.63 17.72
N ALA A 55 -6.87 -7.92 18.07
CA ALA A 55 -7.72 -8.91 17.40
C ALA A 55 -9.20 -8.54 17.58
N ASN A 56 -9.64 -8.15 18.78
CA ASN A 56 -11.00 -7.68 19.05
C ASN A 56 -11.31 -6.35 18.34
N GLN A 57 -10.35 -5.41 18.30
CA GLN A 57 -10.51 -4.16 17.53
C GLN A 57 -10.67 -4.46 16.03
N LEU A 58 -9.90 -5.40 15.49
CA LEU A 58 -10.03 -5.86 14.09
C LEU A 58 -11.41 -6.47 13.85
N LYS A 59 -11.83 -7.40 14.69
CA LYS A 59 -13.14 -8.05 14.60
C LYS A 59 -14.28 -7.03 14.59
N ASN A 60 -14.29 -6.09 15.55
CA ASN A 60 -15.30 -5.05 15.64
C ASN A 60 -15.29 -4.13 14.40
N THR A 61 -14.10 -3.85 13.85
CA THR A 61 -13.96 -3.08 12.61
C THR A 61 -14.56 -3.81 11.42
N ILE A 62 -14.29 -5.12 11.29
CA ILE A 62 -14.85 -5.94 10.21
C ILE A 62 -16.37 -6.05 10.34
N ASN A 63 -16.91 -6.17 11.56
CA ASN A 63 -18.36 -6.12 11.80
C ASN A 63 -18.97 -4.79 11.34
N GLY A 64 -18.35 -3.66 11.67
CA GLY A 64 -18.81 -2.36 11.17
C GLY A 64 -18.76 -2.26 9.64
N PHE A 65 -17.73 -2.81 9.02
CA PHE A 65 -17.61 -2.84 7.55
C PHE A 65 -18.64 -3.77 6.91
N LYS A 66 -18.99 -4.90 7.56
CA LYS A 66 -20.06 -5.79 7.11
C LYS A 66 -21.38 -5.02 6.93
N TYR A 67 -21.82 -4.25 7.93
CA TYR A 67 -23.06 -3.47 7.83
C TYR A 67 -23.00 -2.42 6.70
N LEU A 68 -21.85 -1.79 6.47
CA LEU A 68 -21.67 -0.87 5.35
C LEU A 68 -21.75 -1.59 4.00
N ILE A 69 -21.20 -2.80 3.89
CA ILE A 69 -21.25 -3.63 2.69
C ILE A 69 -22.68 -4.10 2.43
N GLU A 70 -23.40 -4.55 3.46
CA GLU A 70 -24.80 -4.97 3.38
C GLU A 70 -25.70 -3.80 2.90
N ALA A 71 -25.52 -2.60 3.45
CA ALA A 71 -26.24 -1.41 3.04
C ALA A 71 -25.93 -0.97 1.61
N PHE A 72 -24.65 -1.13 1.17
CA PHE A 72 -24.23 -0.76 -0.17
C PHE A 72 -24.66 -1.77 -1.24
N GLN A 73 -24.87 -3.06 -0.87
CA GLN A 73 -25.27 -4.16 -1.75
C GLN A 73 -24.36 -4.28 -2.99
N PRO A 74 -23.05 -4.56 -2.82
CA PRO A 74 -22.16 -4.79 -3.95
C PRO A 74 -22.48 -6.11 -4.64
N LEU A 75 -22.16 -6.20 -5.94
CA LEU A 75 -22.22 -7.46 -6.71
C LEU A 75 -21.25 -8.51 -6.19
N ASP A 76 -20.11 -8.03 -5.67
CA ASP A 76 -19.07 -8.86 -5.10
C ASP A 76 -18.18 -8.04 -4.17
N PHE A 77 -17.48 -8.72 -3.25
CA PHE A 77 -16.50 -8.09 -2.38
C PHE A 77 -15.32 -9.01 -2.09
N MET A 78 -14.22 -8.44 -1.63
CA MET A 78 -13.00 -9.14 -1.26
C MET A 78 -12.39 -8.52 -0.01
N ALA A 79 -11.89 -9.37 0.90
CA ALA A 79 -11.11 -8.94 2.05
C ALA A 79 -9.73 -9.58 2.01
N CYS A 80 -8.66 -8.76 1.99
CA CYS A 80 -7.30 -9.24 2.00
C CYS A 80 -6.52 -8.67 3.18
N ALA A 81 -5.67 -9.51 3.78
CA ALA A 81 -4.75 -9.13 4.83
C ALA A 81 -3.30 -9.30 4.35
N THR A 82 -2.42 -8.38 4.77
CA THR A 82 -1.05 -8.29 4.27
C THR A 82 -0.02 -8.58 5.37
N ALA A 83 1.14 -7.94 5.35
CA ALA A 83 2.33 -8.26 6.13
C ALA A 83 2.10 -8.52 7.63
N ALA A 84 1.26 -7.77 8.33
CA ALA A 84 1.05 -7.98 9.78
C ALA A 84 0.38 -9.33 10.07
N MET A 85 -0.71 -9.62 9.35
CA MET A 85 -1.42 -10.91 9.51
C MET A 85 -0.58 -12.08 8.99
N ARG A 86 0.20 -11.86 7.94
CA ARG A 86 1.11 -12.88 7.37
C ARG A 86 2.27 -13.23 8.31
N THR A 87 2.76 -12.25 9.07
CA THR A 87 3.89 -12.45 10.00
C THR A 87 3.43 -13.00 11.37
N ALA A 88 2.22 -12.72 11.80
CA ALA A 88 1.73 -13.10 13.10
C ALA A 88 1.41 -14.60 13.17
N ASP A 89 1.93 -15.31 14.17
CA ASP A 89 1.70 -16.76 14.39
C ASP A 89 0.20 -17.09 14.52
N ASN A 90 -0.59 -16.16 15.08
CA ASN A 90 -2.04 -16.31 15.25
C ASN A 90 -2.88 -15.65 14.15
N GLY A 91 -2.26 -15.23 13.02
CA GLY A 91 -2.96 -14.53 11.95
C GLY A 91 -4.10 -15.33 11.33
N GLN A 92 -3.87 -16.61 11.02
CA GLN A 92 -4.89 -17.50 10.46
C GLN A 92 -6.03 -17.80 11.46
N GLU A 93 -5.69 -17.97 12.73
CA GLU A 93 -6.68 -18.19 13.79
C GLU A 93 -7.63 -16.98 13.92
N ILE A 94 -7.07 -15.77 13.88
CA ILE A 94 -7.86 -14.52 13.93
C ILE A 94 -8.79 -14.43 12.72
N CYS A 95 -8.30 -14.71 11.50
CA CYS A 95 -9.13 -14.73 10.30
C CYS A 95 -10.28 -15.73 10.42
N HIS A 96 -10.01 -16.94 10.95
CA HIS A 96 -11.03 -17.97 11.16
C HIS A 96 -12.11 -17.52 12.16
N LYS A 97 -11.71 -16.96 13.32
CA LYS A 97 -12.64 -16.42 14.32
C LYS A 97 -13.51 -15.29 13.75
N ILE A 98 -12.91 -14.39 12.98
CA ILE A 98 -13.66 -13.31 12.30
C ILE A 98 -14.67 -13.89 11.33
N PHE A 99 -14.29 -14.90 10.53
CA PHE A 99 -15.21 -15.55 9.62
C PHE A 99 -16.41 -16.18 10.34
N GLN A 100 -16.17 -16.91 11.43
CA GLN A 100 -17.24 -17.55 12.24
C GLN A 100 -18.25 -16.53 12.76
N GLU A 101 -17.79 -15.34 13.19
CA GLU A 101 -18.66 -14.33 13.78
C GLU A 101 -19.31 -13.40 12.75
N THR A 102 -18.64 -13.13 11.64
CA THR A 102 -19.05 -12.10 10.67
C THR A 102 -19.52 -12.64 9.32
N GLY A 103 -19.10 -13.86 8.97
CA GLY A 103 -19.25 -14.43 7.65
C GLY A 103 -18.30 -13.85 6.59
N ILE A 104 -17.39 -12.93 6.97
CA ILE A 104 -16.43 -12.35 6.04
C ILE A 104 -15.16 -13.19 6.02
N SER A 105 -14.88 -13.82 4.87
CA SER A 105 -13.62 -14.51 4.63
C SER A 105 -12.51 -13.51 4.35
N ILE A 106 -11.36 -13.68 5.02
CA ILE A 106 -10.18 -12.84 4.86
C ILE A 106 -9.05 -13.69 4.31
N ASP A 107 -8.55 -13.33 3.11
CA ASP A 107 -7.43 -13.99 2.48
C ASP A 107 -6.12 -13.31 2.93
N ILE A 108 -5.21 -14.06 3.55
CA ILE A 108 -3.85 -13.59 3.85
C ILE A 108 -3.03 -13.73 2.57
N ILE A 109 -2.72 -12.61 1.92
CA ILE A 109 -2.01 -12.57 0.64
C ILE A 109 -0.50 -12.42 0.82
N ASP A 110 0.26 -12.99 -0.11
CA ASP A 110 1.71 -12.79 -0.18
C ASP A 110 2.07 -11.47 -0.90
N GLY A 111 3.35 -11.09 -0.87
CA GLY A 111 3.83 -9.86 -1.50
C GLY A 111 3.68 -9.86 -3.04
N ARG A 112 3.68 -11.04 -3.69
CA ARG A 112 3.49 -11.16 -5.14
C ARG A 112 2.03 -10.90 -5.53
N GLN A 113 1.10 -11.41 -4.74
CA GLN A 113 -0.33 -11.14 -4.92
C GLN A 113 -0.64 -9.66 -4.66
N GLU A 114 -0.07 -9.08 -3.58
CA GLU A 114 -0.18 -7.65 -3.27
C GLU A 114 0.30 -6.78 -4.43
N ALA A 115 1.50 -7.06 -4.96
CA ALA A 115 2.05 -6.38 -6.13
C ALA A 115 1.18 -6.55 -7.39
N SER A 116 0.57 -7.73 -7.58
CA SER A 116 -0.34 -8.00 -8.70
C SER A 116 -1.59 -7.11 -8.64
N PHE A 117 -2.19 -6.95 -7.46
CA PHE A 117 -3.32 -6.02 -7.29
C PHE A 117 -2.92 -4.57 -7.54
N LEU A 118 -1.76 -4.16 -7.02
CA LEU A 118 -1.25 -2.80 -7.24
C LEU A 118 -0.97 -2.50 -8.71
N PHE A 119 -0.49 -3.50 -9.46
CA PHE A 119 -0.24 -3.37 -10.89
C PHE A 119 -1.51 -3.06 -11.70
N LYS A 120 -2.67 -3.60 -11.29
CA LYS A 120 -3.95 -3.27 -11.93
C LYS A 120 -4.29 -1.78 -11.87
N ASN A 121 -3.65 -1.03 -10.98
CA ASN A 121 -3.84 0.41 -10.83
C ASN A 121 -2.97 1.26 -11.76
N LYS A 122 -2.17 0.64 -12.65
CA LYS A 122 -1.29 1.41 -13.53
C LYS A 122 -2.11 2.39 -14.38
N PRO A 123 -1.79 3.69 -14.35
CA PRO A 123 -2.40 4.64 -15.26
C PRO A 123 -1.90 4.35 -16.68
N LYS A 124 -2.80 4.08 -17.61
CA LYS A 124 -2.45 3.79 -19.02
C LYS A 124 -1.59 4.91 -19.65
N ASP A 125 -1.82 6.15 -19.26
CA ASP A 125 -1.20 7.34 -19.83
C ASP A 125 0.21 7.66 -19.26
N LEU A 126 0.68 6.93 -18.26
CA LEU A 126 1.97 7.22 -17.58
C LEU A 126 3.15 6.44 -18.16
N PHE A 127 2.93 5.53 -19.12
CA PHE A 127 3.97 4.66 -19.63
C PHE A 127 4.12 4.81 -21.13
N SER A 128 5.29 5.23 -21.57
CA SER A 128 5.73 4.93 -22.92
C SER A 128 6.22 3.46 -22.95
N GLU A 129 5.98 2.75 -24.03
CA GLU A 129 6.49 1.38 -24.22
C GLU A 129 8.02 1.28 -24.15
N LYS A 130 8.70 2.44 -24.17
CA LYS A 130 10.17 2.55 -24.17
C LYS A 130 10.77 2.76 -22.78
N GLU A 131 9.95 2.98 -21.73
CA GLU A 131 10.42 3.26 -20.38
C GLU A 131 10.15 2.09 -19.44
N ALA A 132 11.13 1.77 -18.60
CA ALA A 132 10.92 0.87 -17.49
C ALA A 132 10.16 1.59 -16.37
N CYS A 133 9.30 0.84 -15.66
CA CYS A 133 8.51 1.36 -14.56
C CYS A 133 8.82 0.60 -13.28
N LEU A 134 9.31 1.30 -12.27
CA LEU A 134 9.53 0.76 -10.93
C LEU A 134 8.37 1.16 -10.01
N LEU A 135 7.48 0.22 -9.76
CA LEU A 135 6.42 0.36 -8.75
C LEU A 135 7.01 0.10 -7.37
N ILE A 136 6.77 1.03 -6.45
CA ILE A 136 7.26 0.99 -5.07
C ILE A 136 6.06 1.15 -4.14
N ASP A 137 5.77 0.16 -3.32
CA ASP A 137 4.76 0.25 -2.27
C ASP A 137 5.41 0.07 -0.89
N VAL A 138 5.43 1.12 -0.10
CA VAL A 138 5.98 1.08 1.26
C VAL A 138 4.84 0.91 2.24
N GLY A 139 4.67 -0.33 2.69
CA GLY A 139 3.75 -0.72 3.74
C GLY A 139 4.27 -0.43 5.15
N GLY A 140 3.58 -0.98 6.15
CA GLY A 140 4.04 -0.89 7.54
C GLY A 140 5.15 -1.90 7.85
N GLY A 141 5.07 -3.11 7.31
CA GLY A 141 5.98 -4.22 7.59
C GLY A 141 6.91 -4.59 6.46
N SER A 142 6.49 -4.37 5.24
CA SER A 142 7.23 -4.73 4.04
C SER A 142 7.25 -3.58 3.04
N THR A 143 8.12 -3.72 2.06
CA THR A 143 8.18 -2.87 0.86
C THR A 143 8.16 -3.79 -0.34
N GLU A 144 7.13 -3.65 -1.15
CA GLU A 144 6.96 -4.36 -2.41
C GLU A 144 7.53 -3.52 -3.54
N MET A 145 8.42 -4.13 -4.33
CA MET A 145 8.96 -3.52 -5.53
C MET A 145 8.69 -4.40 -6.74
N THR A 146 8.26 -3.78 -7.83
CA THR A 146 8.02 -4.50 -9.08
C THR A 146 8.51 -3.66 -10.26
N LEU A 147 9.38 -4.23 -11.07
CA LEU A 147 9.84 -3.62 -12.31
C LEU A 147 9.00 -4.14 -13.47
N PHE A 148 8.50 -3.21 -14.27
CA PHE A 148 7.77 -3.47 -15.51
C PHE A 148 8.52 -2.86 -16.68
N TYR A 149 8.48 -3.54 -17.82
CA TYR A 149 8.97 -3.04 -19.11
C TYR A 149 8.08 -3.55 -20.23
N GLN A 150 7.70 -2.68 -21.15
CA GLN A 150 6.78 -3.00 -22.26
C GLN A 150 5.48 -3.70 -21.79
N GLY A 151 4.92 -3.24 -20.66
CA GLY A 151 3.70 -3.81 -20.09
C GLY A 151 3.87 -5.17 -19.40
N ARG A 152 5.07 -5.76 -19.42
CA ARG A 152 5.37 -7.05 -18.78
C ARG A 152 6.07 -6.86 -17.47
N ARG A 153 5.78 -7.72 -16.49
CA ARG A 153 6.51 -7.77 -15.22
C ARG A 153 7.87 -8.45 -15.46
N ILE A 154 8.95 -7.72 -15.22
CA ILE A 154 10.32 -8.20 -15.37
C ILE A 154 10.83 -8.83 -14.07
N ALA A 155 10.68 -8.12 -12.95
CA ALA A 155 11.09 -8.59 -11.63
C ALA A 155 10.11 -8.10 -10.57
N SER A 156 9.96 -8.86 -9.48
CA SER A 156 9.11 -8.47 -8.35
C SER A 156 9.69 -9.09 -7.08
N GLU A 157 9.81 -8.30 -6.02
CA GLU A 157 10.29 -8.76 -4.73
C GLU A 157 9.59 -8.02 -3.59
N SER A 158 9.44 -8.70 -2.45
CA SER A 158 8.92 -8.14 -1.21
C SER A 158 10.00 -8.21 -0.14
N PHE A 159 10.39 -7.06 0.37
CA PHE A 159 11.42 -6.94 1.40
C PHE A 159 10.79 -6.69 2.77
N ASN A 160 11.29 -7.36 3.80
CA ASN A 160 10.84 -7.19 5.19
C ASN A 160 11.32 -5.87 5.81
N ILE A 161 11.19 -4.77 5.05
CA ILE A 161 11.41 -3.41 5.49
C ILE A 161 10.18 -2.58 5.20
N GLY A 162 9.57 -2.03 6.26
CA GLY A 162 8.39 -1.18 6.17
C GLY A 162 8.44 -0.08 7.20
N ALA A 163 7.54 0.89 7.09
CA ALA A 163 7.59 2.10 7.87
C ALA A 163 7.45 1.88 9.39
N ILE A 164 6.63 0.90 9.83
CA ILE A 164 6.50 0.54 11.26
C ILE A 164 7.72 -0.24 11.71
N ARG A 165 8.13 -1.25 10.93
CA ARG A 165 9.28 -2.09 11.25
C ARG A 165 10.55 -1.26 11.40
N LEU A 166 10.78 -0.30 10.51
CA LEU A 166 11.91 0.62 10.59
C LEU A 166 11.79 1.59 11.76
N PHE A 167 10.60 2.14 12.02
CA PHE A 167 10.34 3.01 13.17
C PHE A 167 10.62 2.30 14.51
N LYS A 168 10.23 1.04 14.63
CA LYS A 168 10.41 0.22 15.83
C LYS A 168 11.80 -0.45 15.90
N LYS A 169 12.71 -0.16 14.96
CA LYS A 169 14.06 -0.75 14.87
C LYS A 169 14.04 -2.30 14.76
N GLN A 170 13.03 -2.84 14.08
CA GLN A 170 12.82 -4.28 13.85
C GLN A 170 13.20 -4.72 12.43
N ALA A 171 13.81 -3.85 11.65
CA ALA A 171 14.38 -4.20 10.36
C ALA A 171 15.77 -4.81 10.56
N ASP A 172 16.03 -5.90 9.86
CA ASP A 172 17.38 -6.49 9.79
C ASP A 172 18.35 -5.42 9.27
N PRO A 173 19.50 -5.19 9.90
CA PRO A 173 20.50 -4.25 9.41
C PRO A 173 20.95 -4.53 7.97
N LEU A 174 21.03 -5.80 7.56
CA LEU A 174 21.42 -6.23 6.22
C LEU A 174 20.34 -6.03 5.15
N ILE A 175 19.12 -5.73 5.55
CA ILE A 175 18.01 -5.57 4.60
C ILE A 175 18.26 -4.45 3.59
N TRP A 176 18.96 -3.40 3.99
CA TRP A 176 19.29 -2.29 3.11
C TRP A 176 20.21 -2.70 1.96
N GLU A 177 21.18 -3.58 2.23
CA GLU A 177 22.08 -4.12 1.22
C GLU A 177 21.30 -4.97 0.22
N ALA A 178 20.40 -5.82 0.70
CA ALA A 178 19.54 -6.64 -0.15
C ALA A 178 18.64 -5.79 -1.06
N VAL A 179 18.04 -4.72 -0.51
CA VAL A 179 17.20 -3.79 -1.27
C VAL A 179 18.04 -3.05 -2.32
N GLU A 180 19.21 -2.53 -1.94
CA GLU A 180 20.11 -1.81 -2.83
C GLU A 180 20.57 -2.70 -3.99
N HIS A 181 21.01 -3.92 -3.69
CA HIS A 181 21.47 -4.90 -4.68
C HIS A 181 20.34 -5.21 -5.68
N TRP A 182 19.17 -5.57 -5.19
CA TRP A 182 18.03 -5.85 -6.05
C TRP A 182 17.67 -4.68 -6.96
N VAL A 183 17.62 -3.46 -6.41
CA VAL A 183 17.30 -2.26 -7.19
C VAL A 183 18.33 -2.03 -8.28
N LYS A 184 19.62 -2.05 -7.95
CA LYS A 184 20.71 -1.81 -8.91
C LYS A 184 20.73 -2.86 -10.01
N ASP A 185 20.63 -4.14 -9.65
CA ASP A 185 20.69 -5.25 -10.61
C ASP A 185 19.54 -5.21 -11.60
N ASN A 186 18.32 -4.94 -11.11
CA ASN A 186 17.15 -4.94 -11.97
C ASN A 186 16.99 -3.63 -12.77
N THR A 187 17.67 -2.55 -12.38
CA THR A 187 17.49 -1.24 -13.04
C THR A 187 18.66 -0.86 -13.96
N ALA A 188 19.83 -1.48 -13.82
CA ALA A 188 21.06 -1.11 -14.56
C ALA A 188 20.92 -1.16 -16.11
N GLY A 189 20.05 -2.02 -16.64
CA GLY A 189 19.85 -2.21 -18.08
C GLY A 189 18.93 -1.18 -18.76
N TYR A 190 18.40 -0.21 -18.02
CA TYR A 190 17.38 0.72 -18.57
C TYR A 190 17.88 2.15 -18.57
N ASN A 191 17.77 2.83 -19.72
CA ASN A 191 18.17 4.24 -19.89
C ASN A 191 17.22 5.22 -19.19
N SER A 192 15.95 4.85 -19.05
CA SER A 192 14.91 5.67 -18.40
C SER A 192 14.02 4.80 -17.54
N ILE A 193 13.87 5.19 -16.27
CA ILE A 193 13.03 4.50 -15.30
C ILE A 193 12.06 5.51 -14.67
N VAL A 194 10.78 5.18 -14.76
CA VAL A 194 9.71 5.94 -14.13
C VAL A 194 9.37 5.29 -12.79
N ALA A 195 9.55 5.99 -11.68
CA ALA A 195 9.11 5.52 -10.38
C ALA A 195 7.63 5.84 -10.14
N ILE A 196 6.90 4.85 -9.59
CA ILE A 196 5.52 5.00 -9.14
C ILE A 196 5.47 4.63 -7.66
N GLY A 197 4.97 5.56 -6.85
CA GLY A 197 4.76 5.33 -5.42
C GLY A 197 3.32 4.97 -5.12
N SER A 198 3.11 3.89 -4.38
CA SER A 198 1.84 3.47 -3.81
C SER A 198 1.86 3.55 -2.28
N GLY A 199 0.70 3.56 -1.67
CA GLY A 199 0.54 3.52 -0.23
C GLY A 199 0.26 4.86 0.43
N GLY A 200 -0.14 4.77 1.69
CA GLY A 200 -0.66 5.94 2.40
C GLY A 200 0.39 6.99 2.74
N ASN A 201 1.67 6.61 2.91
CA ASN A 201 2.74 7.55 3.26
C ASN A 201 3.15 8.40 2.07
N ILE A 202 3.36 7.79 0.89
CA ILE A 202 3.71 8.56 -0.31
C ILE A 202 2.55 9.48 -0.73
N ASN A 203 1.30 9.06 -0.56
CA ASN A 203 0.13 9.91 -0.80
C ASN A 203 0.12 11.15 0.10
N LYS A 204 0.57 11.03 1.35
CA LYS A 204 0.70 12.19 2.26
C LYS A 204 1.89 13.05 1.89
N LEU A 205 3.03 12.47 1.55
CA LEU A 205 4.21 13.21 1.07
C LEU A 205 3.89 14.00 -0.20
N PHE A 206 3.17 13.40 -1.14
CA PHE A 206 2.68 14.07 -2.36
C PHE A 206 1.84 15.31 -2.03
N ARG A 207 0.92 15.21 -1.05
CA ARG A 207 0.12 16.37 -0.61
C ARG A 207 0.98 17.44 0.08
N LEU A 208 1.96 17.05 0.88
CA LEU A 208 2.91 17.99 1.50
C LEU A 208 3.78 18.69 0.46
N ALA A 209 4.13 17.99 -0.61
CA ALA A 209 4.82 18.54 -1.78
C ALA A 209 3.94 19.48 -2.61
N LYS A 210 2.66 19.67 -2.27
CA LYS A 210 1.66 20.39 -3.09
C LYS A 210 1.58 19.82 -4.51
N GLY A 211 1.73 18.49 -4.63
CA GLY A 211 1.72 17.77 -5.90
C GLY A 211 0.41 17.97 -6.66
N LYS A 212 0.50 18.12 -7.97
CA LYS A 212 -0.65 18.26 -8.87
C LYS A 212 -0.97 16.89 -9.47
N LYS A 213 -2.26 16.52 -9.49
CA LYS A 213 -2.72 15.23 -10.06
C LYS A 213 -2.14 15.02 -11.47
N GLY A 214 -1.61 13.84 -11.72
CA GLY A 214 -0.98 13.48 -12.99
C GLY A 214 0.44 14.01 -13.19
N LYS A 215 0.96 14.86 -12.30
CA LYS A 215 2.34 15.35 -12.36
C LYS A 215 3.21 14.63 -11.32
N PRO A 216 4.45 14.27 -11.65
CA PRO A 216 5.37 13.66 -10.71
C PRO A 216 5.89 14.66 -9.68
N VAL A 217 6.38 14.14 -8.55
CA VAL A 217 7.14 14.90 -7.56
C VAL A 217 8.62 14.56 -7.69
N SER A 218 9.48 15.58 -7.65
CA SER A 218 10.93 15.36 -7.75
C SER A 218 11.51 14.75 -6.47
N CYS A 219 12.55 13.94 -6.62
CA CYS A 219 13.35 13.42 -5.52
C CYS A 219 13.87 14.57 -4.62
N LYS A 220 14.31 15.69 -5.23
CA LYS A 220 14.75 16.88 -4.50
C LYS A 220 13.66 17.45 -3.59
N THR A 221 12.41 17.55 -4.06
CA THR A 221 11.28 18.03 -3.25
C THR A 221 10.99 17.08 -2.10
N LEU A 222 10.96 15.75 -2.35
CA LEU A 222 10.77 14.76 -1.30
C LEU A 222 11.90 14.78 -0.27
N THR A 223 13.14 14.96 -0.70
CA THR A 223 14.31 15.10 0.20
C THR A 223 14.18 16.33 1.11
N SER A 224 13.71 17.46 0.59
CA SER A 224 13.49 18.66 1.41
C SER A 224 12.40 18.44 2.46
N ILE A 225 11.30 17.77 2.08
CA ILE A 225 10.22 17.40 3.02
C ILE A 225 10.73 16.41 4.07
N TYR A 226 11.48 15.39 3.67
CA TYR A 226 12.07 14.42 4.59
C TYR A 226 12.98 15.10 5.62
N LYS A 227 13.90 15.98 5.18
CA LYS A 227 14.79 16.74 6.08
C LYS A 227 14.00 17.57 7.08
N LEU A 228 12.95 18.26 6.62
CA LEU A 228 12.07 19.04 7.49
C LEU A 228 11.35 18.16 8.51
N LEU A 229 10.70 17.09 8.06
CA LEU A 229 9.97 16.18 8.95
C LEU A 229 10.90 15.49 9.97
N ARG A 230 12.12 15.15 9.58
CA ARG A 230 13.10 14.48 10.45
C ARG A 230 13.55 15.36 11.62
N GLN A 231 13.60 16.67 11.44
CA GLN A 231 13.99 17.62 12.49
C GLN A 231 12.88 17.85 13.54
N LEU A 232 11.63 17.47 13.24
CA LEU A 232 10.49 17.72 14.08
C LEU A 232 10.16 16.51 14.96
N SER A 233 9.72 16.76 16.20
CA SER A 233 9.10 15.73 17.04
C SER A 233 7.78 15.24 16.42
N ILE A 234 7.28 14.10 16.90
CA ILE A 234 5.99 13.54 16.45
C ILE A 234 4.87 14.56 16.67
N ASP A 235 4.82 15.19 17.85
CA ASP A 235 3.82 16.20 18.21
C ASP A 235 3.89 17.43 17.30
N GLN A 236 5.10 17.88 16.98
CA GLN A 236 5.28 18.99 16.05
C GLN A 236 4.79 18.62 14.63
N ARG A 237 5.05 17.38 14.16
CA ARG A 237 4.53 16.90 12.87
C ARG A 237 3.00 16.85 12.85
N ILE A 238 2.37 16.42 13.96
CA ILE A 238 0.91 16.44 14.11
C ILE A 238 0.38 17.86 14.01
N LYS A 239 0.91 18.77 14.82
CA LYS A 239 0.43 20.16 14.91
C LYS A 239 0.65 20.96 13.62
N GLN A 240 1.88 20.92 13.07
CA GLN A 240 2.25 21.78 11.93
C GLN A 240 1.71 21.26 10.59
N PHE A 241 1.71 19.93 10.39
CA PHE A 241 1.30 19.32 9.11
C PHE A 241 -0.05 18.62 9.17
N ARG A 242 -0.77 18.72 10.31
CA ARG A 242 -2.04 18.03 10.54
C ARG A 242 -1.94 16.53 10.17
N LEU A 243 -0.83 15.90 10.61
CA LEU A 243 -0.68 14.47 10.45
C LEU A 243 -1.55 13.76 11.47
N ARG A 244 -2.14 12.64 11.06
CA ARG A 244 -2.78 11.73 12.03
C ARG A 244 -1.69 11.14 12.94
N PRO A 245 -1.96 10.88 14.23
CA PRO A 245 -0.98 10.30 15.14
C PRO A 245 -0.31 9.04 14.60
N ASP A 246 -1.13 8.12 14.05
CA ASP A 246 -0.69 6.86 13.44
C ASP A 246 0.10 7.01 12.14
N ARG A 247 0.35 8.24 11.70
CA ARG A 247 1.17 8.57 10.53
C ARG A 247 2.38 9.42 10.87
N ALA A 248 2.29 10.23 11.91
CA ALA A 248 3.33 11.18 12.26
C ALA A 248 4.65 10.49 12.66
N ASP A 249 4.57 9.29 13.19
CA ASP A 249 5.71 8.46 13.58
C ASP A 249 6.34 7.71 12.38
N VAL A 250 5.51 7.19 11.47
CA VAL A 250 5.95 6.32 10.36
C VAL A 250 6.29 7.07 9.07
N ILE A 251 5.95 8.36 8.96
CA ILE A 251 6.14 9.10 7.71
C ILE A 251 7.63 9.33 7.39
N VAL A 252 8.46 9.53 8.41
CA VAL A 252 9.92 9.74 8.24
C VAL A 252 10.59 8.44 7.78
N PRO A 253 10.41 7.28 8.46
CA PRO A 253 10.92 6.00 7.96
C PRO A 253 10.43 5.66 6.55
N ALA A 254 9.14 5.88 6.25
CA ALA A 254 8.63 5.64 4.90
C ALA A 254 9.30 6.52 3.86
N SER A 255 9.53 7.81 4.17
CA SER A 255 10.23 8.73 3.28
C SER A 255 11.65 8.27 3.00
N GLU A 256 12.36 7.77 4.00
CA GLU A 256 13.71 7.23 3.86
C GLU A 256 13.75 6.06 2.88
N ILE A 257 12.80 5.12 3.00
CA ILE A 257 12.71 3.97 2.11
C ILE A 257 12.54 4.44 0.65
N TYR A 258 11.54 5.32 0.38
CA TYR A 258 11.33 5.84 -0.97
C TYR A 258 12.56 6.55 -1.53
N LEU A 259 13.20 7.41 -0.73
CA LEU A 259 14.35 8.20 -1.19
C LEU A 259 15.56 7.32 -1.51
N LYS A 260 15.86 6.30 -0.71
CA LYS A 260 16.94 5.35 -0.98
C LYS A 260 16.69 4.56 -2.26
N ILE A 261 15.48 4.02 -2.44
CA ILE A 261 15.11 3.28 -3.65
C ILE A 261 15.21 4.19 -4.89
N MET A 262 14.71 5.43 -4.82
CA MET A 262 14.84 6.40 -5.91
C MET A 262 16.31 6.74 -6.22
N GLN A 263 17.14 6.86 -5.19
CA GLN A 263 18.58 7.13 -5.37
C GLN A 263 19.28 5.97 -6.06
N TRP A 264 19.07 4.73 -5.62
CA TRP A 264 19.70 3.54 -6.18
C TRP A 264 19.22 3.22 -7.61
N SER A 265 17.95 3.48 -7.91
CA SER A 265 17.39 3.31 -9.25
C SER A 265 17.67 4.47 -10.21
N GLY A 266 18.31 5.56 -9.76
CA GLY A 266 18.52 6.76 -10.56
C GLY A 266 17.25 7.57 -10.88
N CYS A 267 16.12 7.23 -10.28
CA CYS A 267 14.83 7.91 -10.51
C CYS A 267 14.84 9.32 -9.93
N ARG A 268 14.76 10.32 -10.80
CA ARG A 268 14.70 11.75 -10.40
C ARG A 268 13.31 12.18 -9.94
N ASN A 269 12.29 11.50 -10.40
CA ASN A 269 10.88 11.85 -10.15
C ASN A 269 10.08 10.60 -9.78
N ILE A 270 9.00 10.77 -9.00
CA ILE A 270 8.06 9.72 -8.65
C ILE A 270 6.63 10.16 -8.95
N HIS A 271 5.88 9.34 -9.66
CA HIS A 271 4.45 9.50 -9.86
C HIS A 271 3.68 8.90 -8.69
N VAL A 272 2.64 9.59 -8.26
CA VAL A 272 1.78 9.14 -7.16
C VAL A 272 0.32 9.17 -7.63
N PRO A 273 -0.20 8.05 -8.15
CA PRO A 273 -1.54 8.00 -8.72
C PRO A 273 -2.66 8.08 -7.68
N MET A 274 -2.34 8.08 -6.37
CA MET A 274 -3.29 8.09 -5.25
C MET A 274 -4.20 6.86 -5.21
N LEU A 275 -3.75 5.76 -5.80
CA LEU A 275 -4.39 4.45 -5.81
C LEU A 275 -3.65 3.52 -4.84
N GLY A 276 -4.34 2.54 -4.30
CA GLY A 276 -3.79 1.58 -3.35
C GLY A 276 -4.29 0.15 -3.61
N LEU A 277 -3.99 -0.76 -2.68
CA LEU A 277 -4.35 -2.17 -2.77
C LEU A 277 -5.86 -2.36 -3.02
N SER A 278 -6.71 -1.69 -2.26
CA SER A 278 -8.17 -1.79 -2.40
C SER A 278 -8.68 -1.37 -3.78
N ASP A 279 -8.02 -0.41 -4.45
CA ASP A 279 -8.38 -0.02 -5.83
C ASP A 279 -8.10 -1.17 -6.81
N GLY A 280 -6.95 -1.85 -6.65
CA GLY A 280 -6.60 -3.03 -7.46
C GLY A 280 -7.53 -4.21 -7.21
N MET A 281 -7.92 -4.45 -5.95
CA MET A 281 -8.89 -5.49 -5.59
C MET A 281 -10.24 -5.25 -6.28
N ILE A 282 -10.76 -4.00 -6.31
CA ILE A 282 -11.99 -3.65 -7.02
C ILE A 282 -11.89 -3.98 -8.51
N ARG A 283 -10.74 -3.72 -9.15
CA ARG A 283 -10.53 -4.03 -10.56
C ARG A 283 -10.53 -5.54 -10.81
N VAL A 284 -9.87 -6.31 -9.95
CA VAL A 284 -9.85 -7.78 -10.05
C VAL A 284 -11.24 -8.37 -9.86
N LEU A 285 -12.04 -7.86 -8.91
CA LEU A 285 -13.44 -8.27 -8.75
C LEU A 285 -14.26 -8.00 -10.02
N HIS A 286 -14.07 -6.82 -10.61
CA HIS A 286 -14.76 -6.49 -11.85
C HIS A 286 -14.34 -7.39 -13.02
N GLU A 287 -13.03 -7.65 -13.19
CA GLU A 287 -12.51 -8.56 -14.22
C GLU A 287 -13.10 -9.97 -14.09
N ARG A 288 -13.15 -10.52 -12.86
CA ARG A 288 -13.71 -11.84 -12.57
C ARG A 288 -15.19 -11.95 -12.96
N ARG A 289 -15.95 -10.87 -12.76
CA ARG A 289 -17.40 -10.87 -13.00
C ARG A 289 -17.79 -10.51 -14.42
N SER A 290 -17.06 -9.62 -15.06
CA SER A 290 -17.37 -9.13 -16.41
C SER A 290 -16.66 -9.88 -17.53
N GLY A 291 -15.60 -10.61 -17.22
CA GLY A 291 -14.69 -11.20 -18.23
C GLY A 291 -13.87 -10.14 -18.98
N ILE A 292 -13.95 -8.87 -18.59
CA ILE A 292 -13.26 -7.75 -19.25
C ILE A 292 -12.03 -7.38 -18.42
N PHE A 293 -10.85 -7.50 -19.03
CA PHE A 293 -9.58 -7.26 -18.36
C PHE A 293 -9.09 -5.81 -18.52
N PHE A 294 -8.56 -5.26 -17.47
CA PHE A 294 -7.83 -3.98 -17.48
C PHE A 294 -6.37 -4.24 -17.87
N TYR A 295 -6.04 -4.02 -19.15
CA TYR A 295 -4.68 -4.16 -19.68
C TYR A 295 -3.93 -2.83 -19.64
#